data_bfd6861917a73a670b426fefd0c57332
#
_entry.id   bfd6861917a73a670b426fefd0c57332
#
_cell.length_a   1.000
_cell.length_b   1.000
_cell.length_c   1.000
_cell.angle_alpha   90.00
_cell.angle_beta   90.00
_cell.angle_gamma   90.00
#
_symmetry.space_group_name_H-M   'P 1'
#
loop_
_entity.id
_entity.type
_entity.pdbx_description
1 polymer ?
#
loop_
_entity_poly.entity_id
_entity_poly.type
_entity_poly.pdbx_seq_one_letter_code
_entity_poly.pdbx_strand_id
1 'polypeptide(L)'
;MKRIAAVIFISALSVSALVTPVAQGSTPLICLAYDTGGPGDSSFNDAAQAGLKVAAKKLQFTLETTVTSGDAKDRIDRLTALVKKDCTIVIAVGTGYAATLKELSQQYPETQFAILNDATVDALNVTSIVFANVQGAYLAGFAAAVASKSGKVAMVGYASQKELFEKGFAPGAKAANKSIVTTIKYISSSASTATTQLLRSGHDVIYLTTTGSATEVFGAIVASNNANKKKNPSGIITVEPDQFLSVDAATKRFVIATVVKRVDLALIDLLTKTLDGSFLYDEVDPALGVYGHRYGISDNSIEITLRLPVLIAKTTKVNSASIAASKLD
;
A
#
# COMPACT_ATOMS: atom_id res chain seq x y z
N MET A 1 -21.58 50.01 83.47
CA MET A 1 -21.21 49.91 82.06
C MET A 1 -20.44 48.61 81.87
N LYS A 2 -21.15 47.55 81.39
CA LYS A 2 -20.53 46.23 81.22
C LYS A 2 -20.22 46.06 79.69
N ARG A 3 -18.96 45.84 79.37
CA ARG A 3 -18.49 45.53 77.97
C ARG A 3 -18.61 44.04 77.74
N ILE A 4 -19.37 43.67 76.78
CA ILE A 4 -19.50 42.29 76.31
C ILE A 4 -18.52 42.12 75.13
N ALA A 5 -17.55 41.22 75.31
CA ALA A 5 -16.60 40.82 74.27
C ALA A 5 -17.21 39.65 73.49
N ALA A 6 -17.44 39.85 72.20
CA ALA A 6 -17.88 38.77 71.26
C ALA A 6 -16.63 38.03 70.79
N VAL A 7 -16.59 36.73 71.01
CA VAL A 7 -15.57 35.83 70.47
C VAL A 7 -16.10 35.23 69.16
N ILE A 8 -15.45 35.57 68.04
CA ILE A 8 -15.78 34.97 66.71
C ILE A 8 -14.94 33.73 66.55
N PHE A 9 -15.58 32.55 66.52
CA PHE A 9 -14.98 31.30 66.12
C PHE A 9 -14.95 31.22 64.58
N ILE A 10 -13.75 31.28 63.98
CA ILE A 10 -13.54 31.01 62.57
C ILE A 10 -13.26 29.51 62.45
N SER A 11 -14.24 28.73 62.02
CA SER A 11 -14.06 27.34 61.64
C SER A 11 -13.41 27.25 60.23
N ALA A 12 -12.15 26.89 60.15
CA ALA A 12 -11.46 26.58 58.89
C ALA A 12 -11.99 25.25 58.33
N LEU A 13 -12.78 25.31 57.27
CA LEU A 13 -13.20 24.15 56.50
C LEU A 13 -12.01 23.74 55.63
N SER A 14 -11.30 22.69 56.00
CA SER A 14 -10.25 22.06 55.18
C SER A 14 -10.96 21.25 54.04
N VAL A 15 -11.02 21.81 52.85
CA VAL A 15 -11.41 21.06 51.65
C VAL A 15 -10.23 20.19 51.24
N SER A 16 -10.26 18.93 51.65
CA SER A 16 -9.35 17.90 51.13
C SER A 16 -9.78 17.60 49.67
N ALA A 17 -9.05 18.16 48.71
CA ALA A 17 -9.18 17.77 47.32
C ALA A 17 -8.78 16.29 47.17
N LEU A 18 -9.76 15.40 47.02
CA LEU A 18 -9.55 14.04 46.58
C LEU A 18 -8.99 14.07 45.14
N VAL A 19 -7.66 14.02 45.04
CA VAL A 19 -7.00 13.76 43.78
C VAL A 19 -7.31 12.29 43.46
N THR A 20 -8.35 12.04 42.69
CA THR A 20 -8.59 10.71 42.09
C THR A 20 -7.40 10.43 41.19
N PRO A 21 -6.68 9.31 41.37
CA PRO A 21 -5.67 8.92 40.40
C PRO A 21 -6.37 8.76 39.04
N VAL A 22 -5.94 9.51 38.02
CA VAL A 22 -6.32 9.27 36.64
C VAL A 22 -5.89 7.83 36.39
N ALA A 23 -6.85 6.96 36.10
CA ALA A 23 -6.57 5.59 35.72
C ALA A 23 -5.59 5.66 34.54
N GLN A 24 -4.37 5.18 34.77
CA GLN A 24 -3.37 5.04 33.72
C GLN A 24 -3.94 3.99 32.77
N GLY A 25 -4.50 4.42 31.63
CA GLY A 25 -5.05 3.53 30.63
C GLY A 25 -3.98 2.49 30.26
N SER A 26 -4.38 1.23 30.11
CA SER A 26 -3.46 0.19 29.65
C SER A 26 -2.85 0.60 28.31
N THR A 27 -1.54 0.34 28.14
CA THR A 27 -0.84 0.61 26.88
C THR A 27 -1.60 -0.11 25.74
N PRO A 28 -2.01 0.60 24.66
CA PRO A 28 -2.75 0.00 23.55
C PRO A 28 -2.03 -1.21 22.97
N LEU A 29 -2.76 -2.25 22.62
CA LEU A 29 -2.24 -3.45 21.97
C LEU A 29 -2.59 -3.40 20.48
N ILE A 30 -1.59 -3.26 19.62
CA ILE A 30 -1.74 -3.34 18.18
C ILE A 30 -1.48 -4.79 17.73
N CYS A 31 -2.41 -5.34 16.96
CA CYS A 31 -2.29 -6.70 16.44
C CYS A 31 -2.18 -6.68 14.92
N LEU A 32 -1.25 -7.47 14.36
CA LEU A 32 -1.06 -7.54 12.92
C LEU A 32 -0.88 -8.98 12.44
N ALA A 33 -1.68 -9.36 11.45
CA ALA A 33 -1.56 -10.62 10.73
C ALA A 33 -0.87 -10.39 9.38
N TYR A 34 0.35 -10.88 9.25
CA TYR A 34 1.08 -10.90 7.97
C TYR A 34 0.46 -11.93 7.03
N ASP A 35 0.53 -11.68 5.73
CA ASP A 35 0.21 -12.67 4.69
C ASP A 35 1.31 -13.74 4.58
N THR A 36 1.10 -14.70 3.71
CA THR A 36 2.05 -15.79 3.43
C THR A 36 3.47 -15.29 3.21
N GLY A 37 4.44 -16.03 3.76
CA GLY A 37 5.85 -15.66 3.74
C GLY A 37 6.27 -14.78 4.91
N GLY A 38 5.38 -13.97 5.47
CA GLY A 38 5.71 -13.08 6.59
C GLY A 38 6.82 -12.07 6.26
N PRO A 39 7.45 -11.47 7.28
CA PRO A 39 8.60 -10.59 7.09
C PRO A 39 9.76 -11.31 6.39
N GLY A 40 10.40 -10.63 5.43
CA GLY A 40 11.45 -11.16 4.55
C GLY A 40 10.95 -11.37 3.11
N ASP A 41 9.71 -11.00 2.78
CA ASP A 41 9.12 -11.16 1.45
C ASP A 41 9.57 -10.08 0.44
N SER A 42 10.30 -9.06 0.87
CA SER A 42 10.65 -7.86 0.09
C SER A 42 9.42 -7.20 -0.57
N SER A 43 8.26 -7.26 0.08
CA SER A 43 6.98 -6.78 -0.42
C SER A 43 6.12 -6.17 0.71
N PHE A 44 4.81 -6.42 0.71
CA PHE A 44 3.87 -5.81 1.65
C PHE A 44 4.15 -6.14 3.11
N ASN A 45 4.56 -7.37 3.43
CA ASN A 45 4.86 -7.75 4.82
C ASN A 45 6.07 -6.97 5.35
N ASP A 46 7.14 -6.84 4.57
CA ASP A 46 8.31 -6.05 4.94
C ASP A 46 7.99 -4.56 5.08
N ALA A 47 7.18 -4.02 4.18
CA ALA A 47 6.77 -2.62 4.25
C ALA A 47 5.88 -2.36 5.47
N ALA A 48 4.96 -3.27 5.81
CA ALA A 48 4.17 -3.20 7.03
C ALA A 48 5.05 -3.29 8.29
N GLN A 49 6.01 -4.21 8.32
CA GLN A 49 6.97 -4.30 9.42
C GLN A 49 7.81 -3.02 9.57
N ALA A 50 8.24 -2.41 8.46
CA ALA A 50 8.98 -1.15 8.49
C ALA A 50 8.12 -0.02 9.08
N GLY A 51 6.86 0.07 8.67
CA GLY A 51 5.89 1.02 9.23
C GLY A 51 5.69 0.84 10.74
N LEU A 52 5.47 -0.39 11.20
CA LEU A 52 5.37 -0.71 12.63
C LEU A 52 6.62 -0.29 13.41
N LYS A 53 7.82 -0.60 12.89
CA LYS A 53 9.09 -0.21 13.54
C LYS A 53 9.27 1.31 13.65
N VAL A 54 8.80 2.07 12.67
CA VAL A 54 8.86 3.53 12.70
C VAL A 54 7.80 4.09 13.64
N ALA A 55 6.56 3.57 13.59
CA ALA A 55 5.48 3.97 14.47
C ALA A 55 5.84 3.74 15.95
N ALA A 56 6.43 2.59 16.30
CA ALA A 56 6.84 2.25 17.65
C ALA A 56 7.91 3.19 18.25
N LYS A 57 8.61 3.97 17.43
CA LYS A 57 9.54 5.01 17.92
C LYS A 57 8.84 6.31 18.30
N LYS A 58 7.62 6.52 17.85
CA LYS A 58 6.87 7.77 18.02
C LYS A 58 5.61 7.61 18.87
N LEU A 59 5.01 6.43 18.82
CA LEU A 59 3.74 6.10 19.46
C LEU A 59 3.98 5.04 20.53
N GLN A 60 3.22 5.13 21.63
CA GLN A 60 3.30 4.14 22.72
C GLN A 60 2.24 3.06 22.52
N PHE A 61 2.67 1.85 22.17
CA PHE A 61 1.82 0.66 22.06
C PHE A 61 2.63 -0.62 22.27
N THR A 62 1.96 -1.70 22.56
CA THR A 62 2.50 -3.06 22.48
C THR A 62 2.09 -3.72 21.18
N LEU A 63 2.86 -4.68 20.69
CA LEU A 63 2.66 -5.31 19.39
C LEU A 63 2.54 -6.82 19.54
N GLU A 64 1.50 -7.38 18.92
CA GLU A 64 1.34 -8.81 18.71
C GLU A 64 1.25 -9.12 17.23
N THR A 65 1.95 -10.14 16.74
CA THR A 65 1.94 -10.48 15.33
C THR A 65 1.76 -11.96 15.07
N THR A 66 1.22 -12.29 13.91
CA THR A 66 1.12 -13.67 13.42
C THR A 66 1.39 -13.72 11.92
N VAL A 67 1.68 -14.90 11.38
CA VAL A 67 1.87 -15.13 9.93
C VAL A 67 0.96 -16.27 9.52
N THR A 68 0.21 -16.10 8.42
CA THR A 68 -0.66 -17.16 7.90
C THR A 68 0.10 -18.14 7.00
N SER A 69 -0.37 -19.40 6.98
CA SER A 69 0.06 -20.40 5.97
C SER A 69 -0.56 -20.14 4.59
N GLY A 70 -1.63 -19.32 4.53
CA GLY A 70 -2.39 -19.04 3.32
C GLY A 70 -3.74 -19.74 3.24
N ASP A 71 -3.98 -20.77 4.04
CA ASP A 71 -5.26 -21.46 4.08
C ASP A 71 -6.36 -20.60 4.70
N ALA A 72 -7.58 -20.72 4.19
CA ALA A 72 -8.72 -19.97 4.71
C ALA A 72 -8.95 -20.23 6.20
N LYS A 73 -8.88 -21.50 6.61
CA LYS A 73 -9.05 -21.89 8.02
C LYS A 73 -7.94 -21.30 8.90
N ASP A 74 -6.69 -21.33 8.46
CA ASP A 74 -5.57 -20.78 9.22
C ASP A 74 -5.71 -19.24 9.38
N ARG A 75 -6.19 -18.53 8.35
CA ARG A 75 -6.49 -17.09 8.44
C ARG A 75 -7.56 -16.80 9.50
N ILE A 76 -8.65 -17.58 9.52
CA ILE A 76 -9.72 -17.45 10.53
C ILE A 76 -9.16 -17.72 11.93
N ASP A 77 -8.45 -18.83 12.12
CA ASP A 77 -7.92 -19.23 13.42
C ASP A 77 -6.96 -18.15 13.98
N ARG A 78 -6.08 -17.61 13.14
CA ARG A 78 -5.10 -16.58 13.54
C ARG A 78 -5.75 -15.25 13.87
N LEU A 79 -6.65 -14.74 13.03
CA LEU A 79 -7.34 -13.49 13.34
C LEU A 79 -8.22 -13.63 14.58
N THR A 80 -8.92 -14.76 14.75
CA THR A 80 -9.70 -15.05 15.96
C THR A 80 -8.82 -15.08 17.21
N ALA A 81 -7.60 -15.64 17.12
CA ALA A 81 -6.67 -15.64 18.22
C ALA A 81 -6.18 -14.22 18.58
N LEU A 82 -6.01 -13.32 17.62
CA LEU A 82 -5.69 -11.93 17.86
C LEU A 82 -6.86 -11.16 18.47
N VAL A 83 -8.09 -11.34 17.96
CA VAL A 83 -9.30 -10.72 18.52
C VAL A 83 -9.45 -11.02 20.00
N LYS A 84 -9.22 -12.29 20.42
CA LYS A 84 -9.30 -12.72 21.83
C LYS A 84 -8.24 -12.11 22.75
N LYS A 85 -7.29 -11.32 22.24
CA LYS A 85 -6.28 -10.59 23.02
C LYS A 85 -6.68 -9.16 23.34
N ASP A 86 -7.91 -8.77 23.04
CA ASP A 86 -8.42 -7.40 23.23
C ASP A 86 -7.54 -6.33 22.56
N CYS A 87 -7.16 -6.58 21.31
CA CYS A 87 -6.38 -5.64 20.53
C CYS A 87 -7.16 -4.34 20.28
N THR A 88 -6.51 -3.20 20.40
CA THR A 88 -7.05 -1.89 20.02
C THR A 88 -7.48 -1.88 18.54
N ILE A 89 -6.68 -2.53 17.70
CA ILE A 89 -6.99 -2.79 16.29
C ILE A 89 -6.33 -4.08 15.85
N VAL A 90 -6.99 -4.83 14.97
CA VAL A 90 -6.46 -6.03 14.30
C VAL A 90 -6.25 -5.73 12.82
N ILE A 91 -4.99 -5.68 12.39
CA ILE A 91 -4.59 -5.30 11.04
C ILE A 91 -4.25 -6.56 10.24
N ALA A 92 -4.86 -6.73 9.07
CA ALA A 92 -4.57 -7.82 8.14
C ALA A 92 -3.81 -7.31 6.90
N VAL A 93 -2.69 -7.93 6.58
CA VAL A 93 -1.86 -7.57 5.42
C VAL A 93 -2.27 -8.38 4.20
N GLY A 94 -2.83 -7.69 3.20
CA GLY A 94 -3.14 -8.29 1.90
C GLY A 94 -4.57 -8.77 1.71
N THR A 95 -4.95 -8.86 0.43
CA THR A 95 -6.32 -9.19 -0.04
C THR A 95 -6.77 -10.60 0.37
N GLY A 96 -5.83 -11.49 0.70
CA GLY A 96 -6.12 -12.86 1.13
C GLY A 96 -6.98 -12.95 2.39
N TYR A 97 -7.04 -11.88 3.18
CA TYR A 97 -7.85 -11.80 4.39
C TYR A 97 -9.27 -11.27 4.18
N ALA A 98 -9.62 -10.78 2.99
CA ALA A 98 -10.93 -10.13 2.77
C ALA A 98 -12.13 -11.01 3.17
N ALA A 99 -12.14 -12.28 2.72
CA ALA A 99 -13.21 -13.20 3.06
C ALA A 99 -13.29 -13.47 4.58
N THR A 100 -12.14 -13.62 5.23
CA THR A 100 -12.06 -13.83 6.68
C THR A 100 -12.57 -12.62 7.45
N LEU A 101 -12.17 -11.40 7.04
CA LEU A 101 -12.63 -10.18 7.71
C LEU A 101 -14.11 -9.93 7.50
N LYS A 102 -14.67 -10.29 6.33
CA LYS A 102 -16.12 -10.21 6.10
C LYS A 102 -16.91 -11.07 7.08
N GLU A 103 -16.37 -12.21 7.48
CA GLU A 103 -16.98 -13.09 8.48
C GLU A 103 -16.75 -12.57 9.91
N LEU A 104 -15.48 -12.29 10.26
CA LEU A 104 -15.12 -11.93 11.63
C LEU A 104 -15.62 -10.54 12.05
N SER A 105 -15.75 -9.59 11.14
CA SER A 105 -16.32 -8.27 11.43
C SER A 105 -17.76 -8.35 11.94
N GLN A 106 -18.53 -9.31 11.44
CA GLN A 106 -19.92 -9.57 11.89
C GLN A 106 -19.96 -10.32 13.23
N GLN A 107 -19.01 -11.23 13.46
CA GLN A 107 -18.93 -12.00 14.70
C GLN A 107 -18.40 -11.17 15.87
N TYR A 108 -17.57 -10.16 15.59
CA TYR A 108 -16.90 -9.31 16.57
C TYR A 108 -17.14 -7.82 16.26
N PRO A 109 -18.38 -7.32 16.38
CA PRO A 109 -18.75 -5.97 15.97
C PRO A 109 -18.04 -4.85 16.75
N GLU A 110 -17.57 -5.14 17.98
CA GLU A 110 -16.84 -4.18 18.82
C GLU A 110 -15.34 -4.15 18.51
N THR A 111 -14.82 -5.11 17.74
CA THR A 111 -13.40 -5.15 17.36
C THR A 111 -13.18 -4.28 16.14
N GLN A 112 -12.19 -3.37 16.23
CA GLN A 112 -11.73 -2.59 15.07
C GLN A 112 -10.76 -3.42 14.23
N PHE A 113 -11.01 -3.48 12.95
CA PHE A 113 -10.16 -4.15 11.97
C PHE A 113 -9.61 -3.14 10.95
N ALA A 114 -8.50 -3.51 10.33
CA ALA A 114 -8.03 -2.86 9.10
C ALA A 114 -7.53 -3.91 8.12
N ILE A 115 -7.66 -3.62 6.83
CA ILE A 115 -7.12 -4.46 5.76
C ILE A 115 -6.25 -3.63 4.82
N LEU A 116 -5.04 -4.11 4.53
CA LEU A 116 -4.13 -3.46 3.59
C LEU A 116 -4.35 -4.01 2.17
N ASN A 117 -4.44 -3.08 1.21
CA ASN A 117 -4.56 -3.34 -0.22
C ASN A 117 -5.85 -4.02 -0.67
N ASP A 118 -6.94 -3.87 0.09
CA ASP A 118 -8.27 -4.39 -0.26
C ASP A 118 -9.37 -3.35 0.05
N ALA A 119 -10.40 -3.30 -0.79
CA ALA A 119 -11.59 -2.48 -0.64
C ALA A 119 -12.87 -3.27 -0.95
N THR A 120 -12.91 -4.55 -0.57
CA THR A 120 -14.05 -5.44 -0.86
C THR A 120 -14.82 -5.85 0.40
N VAL A 121 -14.38 -5.39 1.57
CA VAL A 121 -15.03 -5.71 2.85
C VAL A 121 -15.96 -4.57 3.25
N ASP A 122 -17.25 -4.78 3.04
CA ASP A 122 -18.31 -3.88 3.48
C ASP A 122 -18.66 -4.18 4.95
N ALA A 123 -18.01 -3.45 5.86
CA ALA A 123 -18.28 -3.53 7.30
C ALA A 123 -17.78 -2.25 8.00
N LEU A 124 -18.61 -1.66 8.87
CA LEU A 124 -18.32 -0.40 9.56
C LEU A 124 -17.12 -0.46 10.50
N ASN A 125 -16.79 -1.64 11.00
CA ASN A 125 -15.64 -1.88 11.88
C ASN A 125 -14.39 -2.38 11.12
N VAL A 126 -14.37 -2.25 9.78
CA VAL A 126 -13.20 -2.59 8.94
C VAL A 126 -12.74 -1.35 8.17
N THR A 127 -11.53 -0.89 8.45
CA THR A 127 -10.89 0.21 7.73
C THR A 127 -10.08 -0.33 6.55
N SER A 128 -10.46 0.04 5.33
CA SER A 128 -9.78 -0.35 4.09
C SER A 128 -8.63 0.63 3.78
N ILE A 129 -7.42 0.11 3.68
CA ILE A 129 -6.21 0.86 3.32
C ILE A 129 -5.83 0.47 1.90
N VAL A 130 -6.09 1.35 0.95
CA VAL A 130 -5.82 1.10 -0.47
C VAL A 130 -4.95 2.18 -1.10
N PHE A 131 -4.48 1.93 -2.31
CA PHE A 131 -3.58 2.83 -3.02
C PHE A 131 -4.19 3.27 -4.35
N ALA A 132 -3.96 4.53 -4.73
CA ALA A 132 -4.41 5.12 -5.99
C ALA A 132 -3.62 4.55 -7.18
N ASN A 133 -3.90 3.27 -7.52
CA ASN A 133 -3.16 2.52 -8.54
C ASN A 133 -3.19 3.20 -9.91
N VAL A 134 -4.27 3.94 -10.24
CA VAL A 134 -4.38 4.70 -11.50
C VAL A 134 -3.30 5.78 -11.57
N GLN A 135 -3.02 6.46 -10.46
CA GLN A 135 -1.96 7.47 -10.37
C GLN A 135 -0.58 6.87 -10.62
N GLY A 136 -0.29 5.71 -9.98
CA GLY A 136 0.94 4.97 -10.21
C GLY A 136 1.09 4.49 -11.65
N ALA A 137 0.01 3.98 -12.25
CA ALA A 137 0.00 3.55 -13.65
C ALA A 137 0.25 4.72 -14.62
N TYR A 138 -0.25 5.92 -14.32
CA TYR A 138 0.04 7.12 -15.11
C TYR A 138 1.54 7.46 -15.08
N LEU A 139 2.17 7.43 -13.91
CA LEU A 139 3.61 7.65 -13.78
C LEU A 139 4.42 6.58 -14.53
N ALA A 140 3.99 5.31 -14.45
CA ALA A 140 4.62 4.22 -15.20
C ALA A 140 4.52 4.45 -16.71
N GLY A 141 3.36 4.84 -17.21
CA GLY A 141 3.14 5.17 -18.61
C GLY A 141 4.02 6.32 -19.09
N PHE A 142 4.07 7.40 -18.31
CA PHE A 142 4.94 8.54 -18.60
C PHE A 142 6.42 8.13 -18.67
N ALA A 143 6.90 7.39 -17.66
CA ALA A 143 8.28 6.92 -17.62
C ALA A 143 8.59 5.94 -18.77
N ALA A 144 7.64 5.05 -19.10
CA ALA A 144 7.78 4.11 -20.22
C ALA A 144 7.98 4.85 -21.55
N ALA A 145 7.15 5.85 -21.83
CA ALA A 145 7.24 6.63 -23.06
C ALA A 145 8.53 7.47 -23.14
N VAL A 146 9.02 7.98 -22.01
CA VAL A 146 10.30 8.69 -21.93
C VAL A 146 11.48 7.76 -22.19
N ALA A 147 11.43 6.52 -21.71
CA ALA A 147 12.50 5.53 -21.85
C ALA A 147 12.52 4.85 -23.21
N SER A 148 11.35 4.66 -23.82
CA SER A 148 11.19 3.91 -25.07
C SER A 148 12.03 4.48 -26.22
N LYS A 149 12.67 3.60 -26.98
CA LYS A 149 13.39 3.88 -28.23
C LYS A 149 12.60 3.43 -29.45
N SER A 150 11.72 2.44 -29.28
CA SER A 150 10.87 1.93 -30.37
C SER A 150 9.63 2.77 -30.59
N GLY A 151 9.23 3.59 -29.63
CA GLY A 151 7.93 4.27 -29.62
C GLY A 151 6.74 3.33 -29.29
N LYS A 152 7.02 2.13 -28.77
CA LYS A 152 5.99 1.14 -28.40
C LYS A 152 6.21 0.66 -26.98
N VAL A 153 5.21 0.87 -26.13
CA VAL A 153 5.24 0.47 -24.71
C VAL A 153 4.00 -0.35 -24.37
N ALA A 154 4.11 -1.22 -23.39
CA ALA A 154 2.97 -2.05 -23.00
C ALA A 154 2.81 -2.17 -21.49
N MET A 155 1.58 -2.47 -21.08
CA MET A 155 1.23 -2.92 -19.74
C MET A 155 0.85 -4.41 -19.80
N VAL A 156 1.34 -5.19 -18.85
CA VAL A 156 0.97 -6.59 -18.63
C VAL A 156 0.27 -6.70 -17.28
N GLY A 157 -0.96 -7.20 -17.28
CA GLY A 157 -1.79 -7.30 -16.09
C GLY A 157 -3.00 -8.20 -16.26
N TYR A 158 -3.91 -8.23 -15.31
CA TYR A 158 -5.16 -8.98 -15.39
C TYR A 158 -6.30 -8.12 -15.95
N ALA A 159 -7.35 -8.77 -16.50
CA ALA A 159 -8.51 -8.07 -17.04
C ALA A 159 -9.25 -7.19 -16.02
N SER A 160 -9.22 -7.57 -14.73
CA SER A 160 -9.72 -6.77 -13.62
C SER A 160 -9.00 -5.43 -13.45
N GLN A 161 -7.83 -5.26 -14.06
CA GLN A 161 -7.02 -4.04 -13.99
C GLN A 161 -7.18 -3.13 -15.23
N LYS A 162 -8.26 -3.30 -16.02
CA LYS A 162 -8.52 -2.52 -17.24
C LYS A 162 -8.45 -1.01 -17.00
N GLU A 163 -8.98 -0.55 -15.87
CA GLU A 163 -8.99 0.86 -15.51
C GLU A 163 -7.59 1.45 -15.35
N LEU A 164 -6.63 0.69 -14.81
CA LEU A 164 -5.23 1.11 -14.70
C LEU A 164 -4.60 1.41 -16.07
N PHE A 165 -4.99 0.66 -17.10
CA PHE A 165 -4.55 0.93 -18.46
C PHE A 165 -5.25 2.15 -19.04
N GLU A 166 -6.58 2.20 -18.97
CA GLU A 166 -7.40 3.21 -19.64
C GLU A 166 -7.27 4.60 -19.00
N LYS A 167 -7.34 4.67 -17.68
CA LYS A 167 -7.25 5.95 -16.94
C LYS A 167 -5.82 6.33 -16.55
N GLY A 168 -4.93 5.35 -16.41
CA GLY A 168 -3.55 5.56 -15.94
C GLY A 168 -2.51 5.45 -17.06
N PHE A 169 -2.08 4.23 -17.39
CA PHE A 169 -0.88 3.97 -18.20
C PHE A 169 -0.92 4.63 -19.59
N ALA A 170 -1.97 4.45 -20.35
CA ALA A 170 -2.05 5.00 -21.70
C ALA A 170 -2.11 6.54 -21.71
N PRO A 171 -2.91 7.21 -20.85
CA PRO A 171 -2.87 8.67 -20.73
C PRO A 171 -1.50 9.20 -20.28
N GLY A 172 -0.85 8.55 -19.31
CA GLY A 172 0.49 8.94 -18.85
C GLY A 172 1.54 8.82 -19.95
N ALA A 173 1.53 7.75 -20.73
CA ALA A 173 2.41 7.57 -21.89
C ALA A 173 2.19 8.65 -22.95
N LYS A 174 0.93 8.94 -23.27
CA LYS A 174 0.56 10.01 -24.23
C LYS A 174 0.93 11.41 -23.76
N ALA A 175 0.91 11.67 -22.45
CA ALA A 175 1.35 12.94 -21.90
C ALA A 175 2.87 13.18 -22.11
N ALA A 176 3.67 12.11 -22.07
CA ALA A 176 5.10 12.19 -22.36
C ALA A 176 5.42 12.25 -23.86
N ASN A 177 4.68 11.52 -24.69
CA ASN A 177 4.87 11.44 -26.13
C ASN A 177 3.53 11.14 -26.83
N LYS A 178 2.97 12.11 -27.53
CA LYS A 178 1.69 11.99 -28.23
C LYS A 178 1.65 10.87 -29.28
N SER A 179 2.81 10.53 -29.87
CA SER A 179 2.94 9.51 -30.93
C SER A 179 3.19 8.10 -30.38
N ILE A 180 3.34 7.94 -29.06
CA ILE A 180 3.62 6.62 -28.45
C ILE A 180 2.49 5.63 -28.73
N VAL A 181 2.85 4.40 -29.06
CA VAL A 181 1.90 3.29 -29.17
C VAL A 181 1.86 2.58 -27.83
N THR A 182 0.67 2.49 -27.26
CA THR A 182 0.43 1.79 -25.98
C THR A 182 -0.39 0.54 -26.23
N THR A 183 0.01 -0.58 -25.64
CA THR A 183 -0.71 -1.85 -25.72
C THR A 183 -0.90 -2.42 -24.32
N ILE A 184 -2.09 -2.96 -24.05
CA ILE A 184 -2.31 -3.82 -22.87
C ILE A 184 -2.31 -5.29 -23.31
N LYS A 185 -1.74 -6.13 -22.47
CA LYS A 185 -1.84 -7.57 -22.63
C LYS A 185 -2.33 -8.17 -21.31
N TYR A 186 -3.56 -8.66 -21.33
CA TYR A 186 -4.12 -9.39 -20.19
C TYR A 186 -3.52 -10.78 -20.11
N ILE A 187 -3.14 -11.17 -18.90
CA ILE A 187 -2.66 -12.52 -18.59
C ILE A 187 -3.89 -13.43 -18.52
N SER A 188 -3.97 -14.36 -19.45
CA SER A 188 -5.05 -15.37 -19.51
C SER A 188 -4.56 -16.79 -19.30
N SER A 189 -3.26 -17.06 -19.62
CA SER A 189 -2.66 -18.40 -19.51
C SER A 189 -1.22 -18.32 -19.01
N SER A 190 -0.34 -17.58 -19.69
CA SER A 190 1.06 -17.41 -19.34
C SER A 190 1.50 -15.98 -19.57
N ALA A 191 2.03 -15.37 -18.51
CA ALA A 191 2.59 -14.03 -18.56
C ALA A 191 3.87 -13.99 -19.41
N SER A 192 4.65 -15.08 -19.42
CA SER A 192 5.84 -15.22 -20.28
C SER A 192 5.47 -15.18 -21.77
N THR A 193 4.44 -15.92 -22.16
CA THR A 193 3.93 -15.90 -23.56
C THR A 193 3.44 -14.53 -23.96
N ALA A 194 2.61 -13.90 -23.13
CA ALA A 194 2.10 -12.55 -23.34
C ALA A 194 3.24 -11.53 -23.53
N THR A 195 4.22 -11.55 -22.64
CA THR A 195 5.39 -10.67 -22.70
C THR A 195 6.24 -10.92 -23.95
N THR A 196 6.48 -12.19 -24.29
CA THR A 196 7.28 -12.55 -25.47
C THR A 196 6.62 -12.05 -26.76
N GLN A 197 5.30 -12.13 -26.89
CA GLN A 197 4.56 -11.59 -28.03
C GLN A 197 4.73 -10.07 -28.17
N LEU A 198 4.66 -9.33 -27.04
CA LEU A 198 4.89 -7.89 -27.01
C LEU A 198 6.31 -7.52 -27.46
N LEU A 199 7.31 -8.22 -26.93
CA LEU A 199 8.71 -8.00 -27.28
C LEU A 199 8.99 -8.28 -28.76
N ARG A 200 8.38 -9.33 -29.34
CA ARG A 200 8.47 -9.66 -30.77
C ARG A 200 7.79 -8.63 -31.66
N SER A 201 6.71 -8.00 -31.19
CA SER A 201 6.02 -6.92 -31.90
C SER A 201 6.67 -5.53 -31.74
N GLY A 202 7.84 -5.49 -31.07
CA GLY A 202 8.69 -4.30 -30.99
C GLY A 202 8.44 -3.42 -29.77
N HIS A 203 7.65 -3.84 -28.78
CA HIS A 203 7.54 -3.12 -27.54
C HIS A 203 8.86 -3.26 -26.75
N ASP A 204 9.39 -2.16 -26.28
CA ASP A 204 10.69 -2.11 -25.62
C ASP A 204 10.64 -1.70 -24.15
N VAL A 205 9.48 -1.26 -23.66
CA VAL A 205 9.24 -1.06 -22.23
C VAL A 205 7.93 -1.74 -21.82
N ILE A 206 8.00 -2.57 -20.80
CA ILE A 206 6.86 -3.32 -20.24
C ILE A 206 6.62 -2.85 -18.81
N TYR A 207 5.40 -2.38 -18.52
CA TYR A 207 4.93 -2.15 -17.16
C TYR A 207 4.18 -3.40 -16.67
N LEU A 208 4.66 -3.98 -15.59
CA LEU A 208 4.04 -5.14 -14.94
C LEU A 208 3.23 -4.67 -13.72
N THR A 209 1.94 -4.99 -13.69
CA THR A 209 1.02 -4.52 -12.64
C THR A 209 0.73 -5.54 -11.55
N THR A 210 1.40 -6.69 -11.56
CA THR A 210 1.15 -7.79 -10.62
C THR A 210 2.45 -8.47 -10.17
N THR A 211 2.47 -8.96 -8.93
CA THR A 211 3.57 -9.74 -8.38
C THR A 211 3.48 -11.22 -8.75
N GLY A 212 2.27 -11.78 -8.81
CA GLY A 212 2.05 -13.22 -9.02
C GLY A 212 2.64 -13.81 -10.30
N SER A 213 2.84 -12.98 -11.34
CA SER A 213 3.44 -13.38 -12.62
C SER A 213 4.80 -12.74 -12.88
N ALA A 214 5.40 -12.11 -11.87
CA ALA A 214 6.63 -11.32 -12.03
C ALA A 214 7.78 -12.14 -12.58
N THR A 215 8.04 -13.33 -12.05
CA THR A 215 9.12 -14.23 -12.48
C THR A 215 9.02 -14.59 -13.96
N GLU A 216 7.80 -14.87 -14.45
CA GLU A 216 7.57 -15.18 -15.86
C GLU A 216 7.87 -13.99 -16.78
N VAL A 217 7.41 -12.80 -16.42
CA VAL A 217 7.63 -11.58 -17.19
C VAL A 217 9.11 -11.20 -17.20
N PHE A 218 9.76 -11.25 -16.04
CA PHE A 218 11.18 -10.97 -15.92
C PHE A 218 12.02 -11.97 -16.75
N GLY A 219 11.72 -13.26 -16.64
CA GLY A 219 12.38 -14.30 -17.42
C GLY A 219 12.27 -14.06 -18.93
N ALA A 220 11.09 -13.70 -19.43
CA ALA A 220 10.86 -13.42 -20.85
C ALA A 220 11.70 -12.21 -21.34
N ILE A 221 11.79 -11.14 -20.55
CA ILE A 221 12.57 -9.94 -20.88
C ILE A 221 14.08 -10.23 -20.86
N VAL A 222 14.56 -10.90 -19.81
CA VAL A 222 15.97 -11.32 -19.69
C VAL A 222 16.36 -12.21 -20.87
N ALA A 223 15.57 -13.23 -21.19
CA ALA A 223 15.80 -14.13 -22.31
C ALA A 223 15.82 -13.37 -23.66
N SER A 224 14.87 -12.49 -23.90
CA SER A 224 14.80 -11.70 -25.13
C SER A 224 16.00 -10.76 -25.29
N ASN A 225 16.44 -10.11 -24.22
CA ASN A 225 17.58 -9.20 -24.25
C ASN A 225 18.89 -9.93 -24.48
N ASN A 226 19.08 -11.10 -23.85
CA ASN A 226 20.27 -11.92 -23.99
C ASN A 226 20.38 -12.56 -25.39
N ALA A 227 19.28 -13.16 -25.90
CA ALA A 227 19.25 -13.81 -27.21
C ALA A 227 19.57 -12.83 -28.36
N ASN A 228 19.10 -11.60 -28.26
CA ASN A 228 19.24 -10.63 -29.35
C ASN A 228 20.46 -9.72 -29.21
N LYS A 229 21.25 -9.80 -28.11
CA LYS A 229 22.36 -8.89 -27.79
C LYS A 229 22.02 -7.44 -28.11
N LYS A 230 20.79 -7.01 -27.73
CA LYS A 230 20.21 -5.73 -28.14
C LYS A 230 21.08 -4.56 -27.70
N LYS A 231 21.41 -3.68 -28.63
CA LYS A 231 22.06 -2.39 -28.32
C LYS A 231 21.20 -1.54 -27.37
N ASN A 232 19.88 -1.64 -27.52
CA ASN A 232 18.90 -1.01 -26.63
C ASN A 232 18.06 -2.15 -26.02
N PRO A 233 18.40 -2.63 -24.82
CA PRO A 233 17.63 -3.69 -24.19
C PRO A 233 16.25 -3.22 -23.80
N SER A 234 15.29 -4.13 -23.79
CA SER A 234 13.93 -3.85 -23.31
C SER A 234 13.95 -3.66 -21.80
N GLY A 235 13.19 -2.67 -21.32
CA GLY A 235 13.10 -2.31 -19.91
C GLY A 235 11.83 -2.80 -19.24
N ILE A 236 11.88 -2.93 -17.92
CA ILE A 236 10.76 -3.27 -17.06
C ILE A 236 10.48 -2.10 -16.13
N ILE A 237 9.21 -1.77 -15.99
CA ILE A 237 8.71 -0.96 -14.87
C ILE A 237 7.93 -1.89 -13.96
N THR A 238 8.29 -1.93 -12.70
CA THR A 238 7.70 -2.78 -11.68
C THR A 238 6.74 -1.99 -10.78
N VAL A 239 6.06 -2.67 -9.87
CA VAL A 239 5.09 -2.11 -8.92
C VAL A 239 5.31 -2.74 -7.54
N GLU A 240 4.42 -2.50 -6.62
CA GLU A 240 4.43 -2.93 -5.22
C GLU A 240 5.43 -2.15 -4.35
N PRO A 241 5.59 -2.47 -3.08
CA PRO A 241 6.51 -1.71 -2.22
C PRO A 241 7.86 -1.45 -2.86
N ASP A 242 8.57 -2.44 -3.36
CA ASP A 242 9.63 -2.30 -4.39
C ASP A 242 10.10 -3.67 -4.89
N GLN A 243 9.52 -4.17 -5.97
CA GLN A 243 9.92 -5.45 -6.57
C GLN A 243 11.40 -5.52 -7.00
N PHE A 244 12.06 -4.37 -7.20
CA PHE A 244 13.50 -4.36 -7.49
C PHE A 244 14.33 -5.00 -6.38
N LEU A 245 13.86 -4.97 -5.14
CA LEU A 245 14.60 -5.56 -4.02
C LEU A 245 14.58 -7.08 -4.07
N SER A 246 13.51 -7.69 -4.58
CA SER A 246 13.29 -9.13 -4.60
C SER A 246 13.85 -9.86 -5.84
N VAL A 247 14.27 -9.12 -6.89
CA VAL A 247 14.78 -9.75 -8.12
C VAL A 247 16.30 -9.94 -8.12
N ASP A 248 16.79 -10.89 -8.92
CA ASP A 248 18.20 -11.19 -9.07
C ASP A 248 18.98 -10.11 -9.85
N ALA A 249 20.31 -10.17 -9.82
CA ALA A 249 21.18 -9.21 -10.49
C ALA A 249 20.99 -9.18 -12.02
N ALA A 250 20.65 -10.31 -12.64
CA ALA A 250 20.43 -10.39 -14.09
C ALA A 250 19.16 -9.64 -14.50
N THR A 251 18.13 -9.65 -13.65
CA THR A 251 16.88 -8.94 -13.84
C THR A 251 17.01 -7.45 -13.46
N LYS A 252 17.68 -7.13 -12.34
CA LYS A 252 17.86 -5.75 -11.84
C LYS A 252 18.35 -4.78 -12.91
N ARG A 253 19.27 -5.20 -13.76
CA ARG A 253 19.83 -4.36 -14.84
C ARG A 253 18.80 -3.90 -15.88
N PHE A 254 17.63 -4.56 -15.96
CA PHE A 254 16.56 -4.22 -16.88
C PHE A 254 15.37 -3.53 -16.19
N VAL A 255 15.36 -3.44 -14.86
CA VAL A 255 14.37 -2.66 -14.12
C VAL A 255 14.73 -1.19 -14.24
N ILE A 256 13.96 -0.44 -15.03
CA ILE A 256 14.22 0.96 -15.33
C ILE A 256 13.55 1.94 -14.39
N ALA A 257 12.44 1.52 -13.77
CA ALA A 257 11.72 2.26 -12.75
C ALA A 257 10.85 1.29 -11.93
N THR A 258 10.43 1.76 -10.75
CA THR A 258 9.43 1.07 -9.91
C THR A 258 8.39 2.07 -9.45
N VAL A 259 7.11 1.75 -9.60
CA VAL A 259 6.02 2.45 -8.92
C VAL A 259 5.94 1.89 -7.51
N VAL A 260 6.22 2.72 -6.53
CA VAL A 260 6.30 2.31 -5.11
C VAL A 260 5.02 2.68 -4.38
N LYS A 261 4.46 1.73 -3.65
CA LYS A 261 3.37 1.93 -2.69
C LYS A 261 3.98 2.01 -1.29
N ARG A 262 3.86 3.16 -0.66
CA ARG A 262 4.40 3.43 0.67
C ARG A 262 3.47 2.88 1.76
N VAL A 263 3.39 1.56 1.84
CA VAL A 263 2.62 0.82 2.86
C VAL A 263 3.06 1.21 4.27
N ASP A 264 4.35 1.48 4.43
CA ASP A 264 4.94 1.97 5.68
C ASP A 264 4.30 3.29 6.15
N LEU A 265 4.11 4.26 5.25
CA LEU A 265 3.48 5.55 5.57
C LEU A 265 1.98 5.37 5.87
N ALA A 266 1.29 4.58 5.07
CA ALA A 266 -0.13 4.29 5.28
C ALA A 266 -0.38 3.64 6.64
N LEU A 267 0.48 2.70 7.05
CA LEU A 267 0.36 2.05 8.34
C LEU A 267 0.68 3.00 9.52
N ILE A 268 1.67 3.88 9.37
CA ILE A 268 1.98 4.90 10.38
C ILE A 268 0.79 5.85 10.58
N ASP A 269 0.15 6.28 9.49
CA ASP A 269 -1.04 7.15 9.55
C ASP A 269 -2.22 6.43 10.20
N LEU A 270 -2.51 5.19 9.81
CA LEU A 270 -3.53 4.35 10.44
C LEU A 270 -3.33 4.25 11.96
N LEU A 271 -2.12 3.91 12.39
CA LEU A 271 -1.81 3.75 13.81
C LEU A 271 -1.89 5.08 14.57
N THR A 272 -1.45 6.18 13.96
CA THR A 272 -1.55 7.51 14.57
C THR A 272 -3.02 7.84 14.82
N LYS A 273 -3.88 7.68 13.82
CA LYS A 273 -5.31 7.98 13.93
C LYS A 273 -6.05 7.03 14.88
N THR A 274 -5.70 5.74 14.85
CA THR A 274 -6.27 4.77 15.80
C THR A 274 -5.95 5.13 17.25
N LEU A 275 -4.72 5.54 17.53
CA LEU A 275 -4.26 5.80 18.90
C LEU A 275 -4.65 7.18 19.42
N ASP A 276 -4.92 8.15 18.59
CA ASP A 276 -5.45 9.46 18.97
C ASP A 276 -6.99 9.52 19.03
N GLY A 277 -7.65 8.41 18.67
CA GLY A 277 -9.11 8.29 18.65
C GLY A 277 -9.79 8.91 17.43
N SER A 278 -9.04 9.36 16.44
CA SER A 278 -9.56 9.68 15.12
C SER A 278 -9.56 8.43 14.23
N PHE A 279 -10.34 8.49 13.14
CA PHE A 279 -10.50 7.32 12.27
C PHE A 279 -10.38 7.73 10.80
N LEU A 280 -10.06 6.78 9.94
CA LEU A 280 -10.05 6.94 8.49
C LEU A 280 -11.44 6.54 7.96
N TYR A 281 -12.24 7.52 7.56
CA TYR A 281 -13.61 7.31 7.08
C TYR A 281 -13.86 7.89 5.69
N ASP A 282 -12.84 7.96 4.85
CA ASP A 282 -13.06 8.31 3.46
C ASP A 282 -13.90 7.22 2.79
N GLU A 283 -14.76 7.61 1.88
CA GLU A 283 -15.48 6.65 1.05
C GLU A 283 -14.54 6.09 -0.02
N VAL A 284 -13.99 4.93 0.24
CA VAL A 284 -13.07 4.25 -0.68
C VAL A 284 -13.81 3.61 -1.85
N ASP A 285 -14.96 3.02 -1.57
CA ASP A 285 -15.91 2.53 -2.55
C ASP A 285 -17.35 2.81 -2.07
N PRO A 286 -17.93 3.97 -2.46
CA PRO A 286 -19.27 4.34 -2.01
C PRO A 286 -20.37 3.42 -2.53
N ALA A 287 -20.15 2.73 -3.65
CA ALA A 287 -21.13 1.78 -4.19
C ALA A 287 -21.25 0.51 -3.33
N LEU A 288 -20.18 0.15 -2.63
CA LEU A 288 -20.13 -0.98 -1.70
C LEU A 288 -20.24 -0.57 -0.23
N GLY A 289 -20.27 0.73 0.09
CA GLY A 289 -20.25 1.20 1.47
C GLY A 289 -18.92 0.95 2.19
N VAL A 290 -17.82 0.91 1.46
CA VAL A 290 -16.48 0.63 2.00
C VAL A 290 -15.80 1.92 2.43
N TYR A 291 -15.37 1.96 3.68
CA TYR A 291 -14.69 3.10 4.29
C TYR A 291 -13.22 2.79 4.60
N GLY A 292 -12.41 3.83 4.65
CA GLY A 292 -10.97 3.73 4.93
C GLY A 292 -10.22 4.93 4.41
N HIS A 293 -9.09 4.70 3.74
CA HIS A 293 -8.37 5.76 3.04
C HIS A 293 -7.69 5.23 1.78
N ARG A 294 -7.80 6.02 0.70
CA ARG A 294 -7.10 5.78 -0.57
C ARG A 294 -5.84 6.64 -0.63
N TYR A 295 -4.71 6.04 -0.33
CA TYR A 295 -3.40 6.69 -0.33
C TYR A 295 -2.90 6.91 -1.75
N GLY A 296 -2.48 8.14 -2.04
CA GLY A 296 -2.05 8.57 -3.37
C GLY A 296 -0.74 9.36 -3.37
N ILE A 297 -0.52 10.09 -4.46
CA ILE A 297 0.63 10.99 -4.60
C ILE A 297 0.54 12.17 -3.62
N SER A 298 -0.66 12.67 -3.34
CA SER A 298 -0.88 13.76 -2.38
C SER A 298 -0.44 13.41 -0.97
N ASP A 299 -0.55 12.13 -0.60
CA ASP A 299 -0.12 11.60 0.70
C ASP A 299 1.35 11.16 0.70
N ASN A 300 2.08 11.38 -0.40
CA ASN A 300 3.41 10.82 -0.64
C ASN A 300 3.46 9.29 -0.56
N SER A 301 2.32 8.63 -0.79
CA SER A 301 2.18 7.18 -0.65
C SER A 301 2.20 6.42 -1.97
N ILE A 302 2.16 7.15 -3.10
CA ILE A 302 2.48 6.64 -4.43
C ILE A 302 3.62 7.48 -4.98
N GLU A 303 4.70 6.81 -5.37
CA GLU A 303 5.87 7.45 -5.99
C GLU A 303 6.44 6.58 -7.11
N ILE A 304 7.33 7.13 -7.92
CA ILE A 304 8.08 6.37 -8.90
C ILE A 304 9.59 6.53 -8.66
N THR A 305 10.26 5.43 -8.39
CA THR A 305 11.72 5.37 -8.28
C THR A 305 12.32 5.13 -9.66
N LEU A 306 13.13 6.08 -10.13
CA LEU A 306 13.77 6.04 -11.46
C LEU A 306 15.16 5.43 -11.36
N ARG A 307 15.48 4.46 -12.22
CA ARG A 307 16.77 3.73 -12.19
C ARG A 307 17.57 3.88 -13.48
N LEU A 308 16.92 4.17 -14.60
CA LEU A 308 17.60 4.37 -15.88
C LEU A 308 18.15 5.81 -15.98
N PRO A 309 19.43 6.03 -16.37
CA PRO A 309 20.02 7.37 -16.46
C PRO A 309 19.20 8.39 -17.26
N VAL A 310 18.59 7.96 -18.38
CA VAL A 310 17.74 8.86 -19.20
C VAL A 310 16.47 9.29 -18.45
N LEU A 311 15.92 8.47 -17.56
CA LEU A 311 14.80 8.83 -16.71
C LEU A 311 15.23 9.75 -15.58
N ILE A 312 16.35 9.44 -14.93
CA ILE A 312 16.94 10.26 -13.86
C ILE A 312 17.23 11.67 -14.38
N ALA A 313 17.82 11.79 -15.58
CA ALA A 313 18.06 13.08 -16.23
C ALA A 313 16.77 13.86 -16.56
N LYS A 314 15.62 13.23 -16.54
CA LYS A 314 14.29 13.84 -16.78
C LYS A 314 13.38 13.88 -15.54
N THR A 315 13.96 13.76 -14.35
CA THR A 315 13.24 13.77 -13.07
C THR A 315 12.25 14.94 -12.96
N THR A 316 12.64 16.14 -13.36
CA THR A 316 11.74 17.31 -13.33
C THR A 316 10.47 17.10 -14.16
N LYS A 317 10.57 16.44 -15.33
CA LYS A 317 9.39 16.13 -16.16
C LYS A 317 8.52 15.07 -15.51
N VAL A 318 9.12 14.06 -14.89
CA VAL A 318 8.39 13.02 -14.14
C VAL A 318 7.69 13.62 -12.93
N ASN A 319 8.34 14.54 -12.21
CA ASN A 319 7.72 15.26 -11.09
C ASN A 319 6.54 16.13 -11.55
N SER A 320 6.66 16.77 -12.71
CA SER A 320 5.51 17.51 -13.30
C SER A 320 4.36 16.57 -13.68
N ALA A 321 4.67 15.35 -14.13
CA ALA A 321 3.66 14.32 -14.39
C ALA A 321 2.96 13.85 -13.10
N SER A 322 3.65 13.85 -11.95
CA SER A 322 3.04 13.53 -10.65
C SER A 322 1.91 14.50 -10.28
N ILE A 323 2.05 15.78 -10.60
CA ILE A 323 0.98 16.79 -10.38
C ILE A 323 -0.25 16.48 -11.24
N ALA A 324 -0.07 16.00 -12.47
CA ALA A 324 -1.19 15.60 -13.31
C ALA A 324 -1.80 14.28 -12.82
N ALA A 325 -0.96 13.32 -12.41
CA ALA A 325 -1.39 12.04 -11.88
C ALA A 325 -2.20 12.16 -10.58
N SER A 326 -1.80 13.07 -9.67
CA SER A 326 -2.48 13.24 -8.37
C SER A 326 -3.94 13.73 -8.49
N LYS A 327 -4.38 14.11 -9.68
CA LYS A 327 -5.76 14.50 -10.00
C LYS A 327 -6.61 13.34 -10.53
N LEU A 328 -6.04 12.16 -10.63
CA LEU A 328 -6.72 10.94 -11.08
C LEU A 328 -7.16 10.15 -9.85
N ASP A 329 -8.42 9.79 -9.83
CA ASP A 329 -9.03 8.92 -8.81
C ASP A 329 -9.33 7.53 -9.38
#